data_bcf5b662aa9c8b2ec35ad9cba192eab1
#
_entry.id   bcf5b662aa9c8b2ec35ad9cba192eab1
#
_cell.length_a   1.000
_cell.length_b   1.000
_cell.length_c   1.000
_cell.angle_alpha   90.00
_cell.angle_beta   90.00
_cell.angle_gamma   90.00
#
_symmetry.space_group_name_H-M   'P 1'
#
loop_
_entity.id
_entity.type
_entity.pdbx_description
1 polymer ?
#
loop_
_entity_poly.entity_id
_entity_poly.type
_entity_poly.pdbx_seq_one_letter_code
_entity_poly.pdbx_strand_id
1 'polypeptide(L)'
;VLEGVAFGLRDSLEVARKLGIKIERTKICGGGAKSPLWKKIIANVMNLKVDVLEVEEGPSMGGAMLAAVGCGAYPDVETVGKKMAHVVDTVEPEEELVAKYEEKYQKFKKLYPSLKPLF
;
A
#
# COMPACT_ATOMS: atom_id res chain seq x y z
N VAL A 1 -7.67 0.89 -15.90
CA VAL A 1 -7.98 1.86 -14.81
C VAL A 1 -7.24 1.47 -13.52
N LEU A 2 -7.43 0.26 -12.95
CA LEU A 2 -6.80 -0.15 -11.69
C LEU A 2 -5.27 -0.05 -11.73
N GLU A 3 -4.63 -0.51 -12.79
CA GLU A 3 -3.17 -0.42 -12.94
C GLU A 3 -2.68 1.04 -12.92
N GLY A 4 -3.40 1.97 -13.53
CA GLY A 4 -3.06 3.39 -13.51
C GLY A 4 -3.10 3.99 -12.11
N VAL A 5 -4.10 3.61 -11.29
CA VAL A 5 -4.16 4.00 -9.87
C VAL A 5 -2.96 3.42 -9.10
N ALA A 6 -2.63 2.15 -9.33
CA ALA A 6 -1.48 1.51 -8.69
C ALA A 6 -0.15 2.19 -9.08
N PHE A 7 0.01 2.62 -10.34
CA PHE A 7 1.19 3.38 -10.76
C PHE A 7 1.28 4.75 -10.09
N GLY A 8 0.15 5.45 -9.91
CA GLY A 8 0.12 6.71 -9.15
C GLY A 8 0.53 6.53 -7.69
N LEU A 9 0.08 5.44 -7.04
CA LEU A 9 0.53 5.08 -5.69
C LEU A 9 2.03 4.74 -5.67
N ARG A 10 2.52 4.06 -6.71
CA ARG A 10 3.95 3.77 -6.84
C ARG A 10 4.79 5.04 -6.95
N ASP A 11 4.33 6.09 -7.62
CA ASP A 11 5.06 7.37 -7.66
C ASP A 11 5.35 7.90 -6.25
N SER A 12 4.37 7.83 -5.34
CA SER A 12 4.56 8.23 -3.94
C SER A 12 5.56 7.32 -3.21
N LEU A 13 5.51 6.01 -3.45
CA LEU A 13 6.46 5.05 -2.91
C LEU A 13 7.90 5.33 -3.39
N GLU A 14 8.07 5.66 -4.67
CA GLU A 14 9.39 5.99 -5.23
C GLU A 14 9.97 7.28 -4.63
N VAL A 15 9.12 8.24 -4.24
CA VAL A 15 9.58 9.41 -3.47
C VAL A 15 10.15 8.99 -2.11
N ALA A 16 9.44 8.14 -1.38
CA ALA A 16 9.93 7.62 -0.10
C ALA A 16 11.24 6.84 -0.24
N ARG A 17 11.36 6.00 -1.28
CA ARG A 17 12.59 5.26 -1.59
C ARG A 17 13.77 6.18 -1.89
N LYS A 18 13.56 7.27 -2.63
CA LYS A 18 14.59 8.29 -2.91
C LYS A 18 15.07 9.01 -1.64
N LEU A 19 14.21 9.11 -0.63
CA LEU A 19 14.56 9.64 0.69
C LEU A 19 15.30 8.61 1.58
N GLY A 20 15.62 7.44 1.06
CA GLY A 20 16.34 6.38 1.77
C GLY A 20 15.45 5.51 2.67
N ILE A 21 14.13 5.66 2.60
CA ILE A 21 13.20 4.84 3.38
C ILE A 21 13.08 3.47 2.72
N LYS A 22 13.48 2.42 3.44
CA LYS A 22 13.32 1.03 2.99
C LYS A 22 11.92 0.54 3.35
N ILE A 23 11.14 0.20 2.33
CA ILE A 23 9.79 -0.34 2.49
C ILE A 23 9.75 -1.69 1.76
N GLU A 24 9.54 -2.76 2.51
CA GLU A 24 9.50 -4.14 1.99
C GLU A 24 8.09 -4.72 2.02
N ARG A 25 7.23 -4.16 2.85
CA ARG A 25 5.85 -4.59 3.02
C ARG A 25 4.92 -3.43 3.34
N THR A 26 3.66 -3.57 3.00
CA THR A 26 2.61 -2.61 3.32
C THR A 26 1.35 -3.34 3.77
N LYS A 27 0.48 -2.65 4.48
CA LYS A 27 -0.84 -3.15 4.86
C LYS A 27 -1.88 -2.53 3.94
N ILE A 28 -2.86 -3.33 3.51
CA ILE A 28 -3.99 -2.86 2.72
C ILE A 28 -5.26 -2.89 3.56
N CYS A 29 -6.05 -1.82 3.48
CA CYS A 29 -7.33 -1.70 4.16
C CYS A 29 -8.37 -1.02 3.27
N GLY A 30 -9.63 -1.02 3.71
CA GLY A 30 -10.74 -0.44 2.97
C GLY A 30 -11.33 -1.38 1.92
N GLY A 31 -12.32 -0.91 1.17
CA GLY A 31 -13.09 -1.73 0.22
C GLY A 31 -12.26 -2.43 -0.86
N GLY A 32 -11.16 -1.82 -1.29
CA GLY A 32 -10.24 -2.42 -2.25
C GLY A 32 -9.52 -3.67 -1.72
N ALA A 33 -9.33 -3.78 -0.40
CA ALA A 33 -8.69 -4.94 0.23
C ALA A 33 -9.49 -6.25 0.03
N LYS A 34 -10.78 -6.16 -0.27
CA LYS A 34 -11.65 -7.30 -0.58
C LYS A 34 -11.36 -7.92 -1.95
N SER A 35 -10.77 -7.18 -2.87
CA SER A 35 -10.50 -7.65 -4.22
C SER A 35 -9.16 -8.39 -4.32
N PRO A 36 -9.14 -9.70 -4.58
CA PRO A 36 -7.91 -10.46 -4.80
C PRO A 36 -7.09 -9.88 -5.97
N LEU A 37 -7.77 -9.46 -7.04
CA LEU A 37 -7.13 -8.85 -8.20
C LEU A 37 -6.42 -7.54 -7.83
N TRP A 38 -7.07 -6.69 -7.03
CA TRP A 38 -6.49 -5.42 -6.61
C TRP A 38 -5.23 -5.63 -5.75
N LYS A 39 -5.30 -6.53 -4.78
CA LYS A 39 -4.15 -6.90 -3.94
C LYS A 39 -2.97 -7.39 -4.78
N LYS A 40 -3.24 -8.26 -5.78
CA LYS A 40 -2.23 -8.78 -6.70
C LYS A 40 -1.61 -7.67 -7.57
N ILE A 41 -2.42 -6.74 -8.09
CA ILE A 41 -1.91 -5.58 -8.85
C ILE A 41 -0.99 -4.73 -7.97
N ILE A 42 -1.42 -4.38 -6.75
CA ILE A 42 -0.63 -3.57 -5.82
C ILE A 42 0.71 -4.25 -5.48
N ALA A 43 0.69 -5.53 -5.10
CA ALA A 43 1.91 -6.26 -4.77
C ALA A 43 2.92 -6.24 -5.92
N ASN A 44 2.46 -6.50 -7.14
CA ASN A 44 3.34 -6.59 -8.31
C ASN A 44 3.79 -5.22 -8.85
N VAL A 45 2.91 -4.21 -8.86
CA VAL A 45 3.26 -2.86 -9.29
C VAL A 45 4.26 -2.20 -8.34
N MET A 46 4.08 -2.38 -7.04
CA MET A 46 4.95 -1.78 -6.02
C MET A 46 6.18 -2.64 -5.70
N ASN A 47 6.20 -3.89 -6.12
CA ASN A 47 7.18 -4.89 -5.72
C ASN A 47 7.32 -4.94 -4.18
N LEU A 48 6.20 -5.16 -3.50
CA LEU A 48 6.07 -5.21 -2.04
C LEU A 48 5.17 -6.36 -1.62
N LYS A 49 5.44 -6.92 -0.44
CA LYS A 49 4.48 -7.79 0.23
C LYS A 49 3.30 -6.97 0.72
N VAL A 50 2.09 -7.43 0.41
CA VAL A 50 0.83 -6.77 0.80
C VAL A 50 0.14 -7.60 1.87
N ASP A 51 0.18 -7.11 3.11
CA ASP A 51 -0.49 -7.75 4.24
C ASP A 51 -1.96 -7.38 4.28
N VAL A 52 -2.79 -8.39 4.42
CA VAL A 52 -4.24 -8.27 4.56
C VAL A 52 -4.59 -8.35 6.04
N LEU A 53 -5.32 -7.37 6.52
CA LEU A 53 -5.76 -7.32 7.92
C LEU A 53 -7.09 -8.07 8.11
N GLU A 54 -7.26 -8.67 9.29
CA GLU A 54 -8.50 -9.31 9.71
C GLU A 54 -9.67 -8.31 9.73
N VAL A 55 -9.40 -7.08 10.18
CA VAL A 55 -10.38 -5.99 10.22
C VAL A 55 -10.06 -4.97 9.13
N GLU A 56 -11.00 -4.78 8.21
CA GLU A 56 -10.80 -3.95 7.00
C GLU A 56 -11.00 -2.45 7.23
N GLU A 57 -11.39 -2.01 8.45
CA GLU A 57 -11.70 -0.63 8.79
C GLU A 57 -10.46 0.18 9.20
N GLY A 58 -9.61 0.52 8.23
CA GLY A 58 -8.34 1.20 8.48
C GLY A 58 -8.43 2.51 9.30
N PRO A 59 -9.16 3.55 8.87
CA PRO A 59 -9.22 4.83 9.58
C PRO A 59 -9.90 4.73 10.95
N SER A 60 -11.01 4.02 11.04
CA SER A 60 -11.76 3.82 12.28
C SER A 60 -10.95 3.04 13.31
N MET A 61 -10.24 2.00 12.86
CA MET A 61 -9.34 1.21 13.69
C MET A 61 -8.18 2.08 14.21
N GLY A 62 -7.60 2.93 13.39
CA GLY A 62 -6.56 3.87 13.80
C GLY A 62 -7.04 4.83 14.88
N GLY A 63 -8.26 5.39 14.73
CA GLY A 63 -8.90 6.21 15.73
C GLY A 63 -9.13 5.47 17.06
N ALA A 64 -9.61 4.23 17.00
CA ALA A 64 -9.79 3.37 18.18
C ALA A 64 -8.46 3.07 18.90
N MET A 65 -7.38 2.82 18.15
CA MET A 65 -6.05 2.62 18.73
C MET A 65 -5.54 3.86 19.45
N LEU A 66 -5.71 5.06 18.85
CA LEU A 66 -5.33 6.32 19.49
C LEU A 66 -6.14 6.58 20.77
N ALA A 67 -7.44 6.32 20.73
CA ALA A 67 -8.30 6.45 21.89
C ALA A 67 -7.89 5.48 23.02
N ALA A 68 -7.56 4.24 22.67
CA ALA A 68 -7.12 3.23 23.65
C ALA A 68 -5.81 3.62 24.34
N VAL A 69 -4.89 4.28 23.63
CA VAL A 69 -3.69 4.85 24.26
C VAL A 69 -4.02 6.08 25.08
N GLY A 70 -4.87 6.97 24.57
CA GLY A 70 -5.27 8.19 25.26
C GLY A 70 -6.01 7.95 26.59
N CYS A 71 -6.80 6.89 26.71
CA CYS A 71 -7.46 6.50 27.97
C CYS A 71 -6.59 5.60 28.88
N GLY A 72 -5.33 5.31 28.49
CA GLY A 72 -4.41 4.50 29.27
C GLY A 72 -4.63 2.98 29.21
N ALA A 73 -5.47 2.50 28.32
CA ALA A 73 -5.67 1.05 28.11
C ALA A 73 -4.43 0.35 27.51
N TYR A 74 -3.62 1.11 26.76
CA TYR A 74 -2.34 0.66 26.22
C TYR A 74 -1.26 1.74 26.42
N PRO A 75 0.01 1.33 26.63
CA PRO A 75 1.10 2.27 26.93
C PRO A 75 1.49 3.14 25.72
N ASP A 76 1.35 2.63 24.49
CA ASP A 76 1.76 3.29 23.26
C ASP A 76 1.07 2.72 22.01
N VAL A 77 1.19 3.45 20.91
CA VAL A 77 0.58 3.11 19.63
C VAL A 77 1.19 1.82 19.01
N GLU A 78 2.47 1.55 19.27
CA GLU A 78 3.12 0.36 18.73
C GLU A 78 2.55 -0.91 19.36
N THR A 79 2.36 -0.88 20.69
CA THR A 79 1.79 -2.01 21.45
C THR A 79 0.35 -2.31 21.03
N VAL A 80 -0.50 -1.28 20.96
CA VAL A 80 -1.90 -1.48 20.51
C VAL A 80 -1.96 -1.92 19.05
N GLY A 81 -1.11 -1.37 18.18
CA GLY A 81 -1.04 -1.74 16.78
C GLY A 81 -0.68 -3.21 16.57
N LYS A 82 0.28 -3.74 17.35
CA LYS A 82 0.63 -5.17 17.33
C LYS A 82 -0.51 -6.07 17.83
N LYS A 83 -1.31 -5.59 18.78
CA LYS A 83 -2.44 -6.36 19.33
C LYS A 83 -3.71 -6.32 18.48
N MET A 84 -3.98 -5.21 17.82
CA MET A 84 -5.24 -5.00 17.10
C MET A 84 -5.13 -5.21 15.58
N ALA A 85 -3.95 -5.05 15.00
CA ALA A 85 -3.73 -5.20 13.56
C ALA A 85 -3.24 -6.61 13.20
N HIS A 86 -4.13 -7.61 13.32
CA HIS A 86 -3.82 -8.99 12.94
C HIS A 86 -3.76 -9.15 11.42
N VAL A 87 -2.62 -9.68 10.94
CA VAL A 87 -2.44 -10.06 9.54
C VAL A 87 -2.97 -11.47 9.35
N VAL A 88 -3.94 -11.63 8.46
CA VAL A 88 -4.57 -12.94 8.16
C VAL A 88 -4.10 -13.54 6.85
N ASP A 89 -3.53 -12.72 5.96
CA ASP A 89 -3.00 -13.17 4.67
C ASP A 89 -1.91 -12.20 4.19
N THR A 90 -1.03 -12.67 3.31
CA THR A 90 0.01 -11.86 2.68
C THR A 90 0.10 -12.20 1.20
N VAL A 91 -0.09 -11.20 0.34
CA VAL A 91 0.12 -11.35 -1.10
C VAL A 91 1.55 -10.96 -1.43
N GLU A 92 2.30 -11.91 -1.97
CA GLU A 92 3.67 -11.68 -2.40
C GLU A 92 3.75 -11.26 -3.88
N PRO A 93 4.71 -10.41 -4.25
CA PRO A 93 4.95 -10.08 -5.65
C PRO A 93 5.51 -11.28 -6.41
N GLU A 94 5.13 -11.41 -7.68
CA GLU A 94 5.62 -12.43 -8.62
C GLU A 94 6.64 -11.81 -9.56
N GLU A 95 7.87 -12.30 -9.59
CA GLU A 95 9.00 -11.69 -10.35
C GLU A 95 8.64 -11.40 -11.81
N GLU A 96 7.98 -12.34 -12.49
CA GLU A 96 7.58 -12.18 -13.89
C GLU A 96 6.59 -11.01 -14.06
N LEU A 97 5.62 -10.87 -13.14
CA LEU A 97 4.65 -9.78 -13.19
C LEU A 97 5.28 -8.45 -12.78
N VAL A 98 6.18 -8.45 -11.83
CA VAL A 98 6.95 -7.26 -11.43
C VAL A 98 7.72 -6.72 -12.63
N ALA A 99 8.41 -7.56 -13.39
CA ALA A 99 9.14 -7.15 -14.59
C ALA A 99 8.20 -6.54 -15.66
N LYS A 100 7.06 -7.19 -15.93
CA LYS A 100 6.05 -6.67 -16.87
C LYS A 100 5.46 -5.32 -16.42
N TYR A 101 5.21 -5.15 -15.12
CA TYR A 101 4.70 -3.88 -14.58
C TYR A 101 5.77 -2.79 -14.56
N GLU A 102 7.05 -3.14 -14.41
CA GLU A 102 8.13 -2.17 -14.52
C GLU A 102 8.16 -1.50 -15.89
N GLU A 103 8.07 -2.28 -16.98
CA GLU A 103 7.99 -1.72 -18.33
C GLU A 103 6.80 -0.78 -18.52
N LYS A 104 5.61 -1.17 -18.01
CA LYS A 104 4.40 -0.34 -18.06
C LYS A 104 4.56 0.94 -17.24
N TYR A 105 5.18 0.85 -16.06
CA TYR A 105 5.43 2.00 -15.20
C TYR A 105 6.39 3.01 -15.84
N GLN A 106 7.44 2.55 -16.52
CA GLN A 106 8.33 3.44 -17.26
C GLN A 106 7.60 4.21 -18.38
N LYS A 107 6.59 3.59 -19.01
CA LYS A 107 5.70 4.28 -19.97
C LYS A 107 4.77 5.26 -19.26
N PHE A 108 4.16 4.85 -18.13
CA PHE A 108 3.26 5.68 -17.34
C PHE A 108 3.92 7.00 -16.91
N LYS A 109 5.15 6.97 -16.44
CA LYS A 109 5.89 8.18 -16.03
C LYS A 109 6.06 9.21 -17.15
N LYS A 110 6.01 8.80 -18.41
CA LYS A 110 6.13 9.69 -19.57
C LYS A 110 4.82 10.37 -19.95
N LEU A 111 3.67 9.86 -19.47
CA LEU A 111 2.35 10.35 -19.89
C LEU A 111 2.15 11.81 -19.49
N TYR A 112 2.31 12.13 -18.21
CA TYR A 112 2.07 13.49 -17.73
C TYR A 112 3.00 14.53 -18.39
N PRO A 113 4.33 14.34 -18.47
CA PRO A 113 5.20 15.27 -19.17
C PRO A 113 4.82 15.46 -20.65
N SER A 114 4.38 14.39 -21.32
CA SER A 114 3.96 14.47 -22.72
C SER A 114 2.63 15.20 -22.92
N LEU A 115 1.72 15.12 -21.96
CA LEU A 115 0.39 15.74 -22.06
C LEU A 115 0.36 17.14 -21.45
N LYS A 116 1.27 17.48 -20.54
CA LYS A 116 1.32 18.76 -19.86
C LYS A 116 1.23 19.98 -20.80
N PRO A 117 1.88 20.00 -21.98
CA PRO A 117 1.77 21.13 -22.90
C PRO A 117 0.37 21.34 -23.48
N LEU A 118 -0.56 20.38 -23.30
CA LEU A 118 -1.93 20.46 -23.80
C LEU A 118 -2.90 21.10 -22.79
N PHE A 119 -2.46 21.38 -21.60
CA PHE A 119 -3.20 22.04 -20.52
C PHE A 119 -2.62 23.44 -20.26
#